data_121da42dfd967906312143839beeebb8
#
_entry.id   121da42dfd967906312143839beeebb8
#
_cell.length_a   1.000
_cell.length_b   1.000
_cell.length_c   1.000
_cell.angle_alpha   90.00
_cell.angle_beta   90.00
_cell.angle_gamma   90.00
#
_symmetry.space_group_name_H-M   'P 1'
#
loop_
_entity.id
_entity.type
_entity.pdbx_description
1 polymer ?
#
loop_
_entity_poly.entity_id
_entity_poly.type
_entity_poly.pdbx_seq_one_letter_code
_entity_poly.pdbx_strand_id
1 'polypeptide(L)'
;MSLYLTEQGIEHERVFLDTGWEHDLTYQYLREDLPRALGPITWVSGPRLMEDLVRHRGMFPSRLRRFCTQELKVRPMIRHLRSLMNAGQEIINAVGIRAAESPSRAQMSEWEWQEGFDCEVWRPVLRWTMQDVVAIHARHGLKPNPLYLMGATRVGCWPCIYARKSEIRLIAETDPQRITRLRVLESDVSAAAQQRAERDGKLLKTPPAWFQCRTRERSADGSRSGACWPIDRVVQWSRSAPRGVGPARDEFLFGARQDGCMRWGMCDTAAESQQEEEDTPNRAPTAE
;
A
#
# COMPACT_ATOMS: atom_id res chain seq x y z
N MET A 1 15.39 3.93 1.17
CA MET A 1 16.25 3.15 2.11
C MET A 1 17.46 2.55 1.39
N SER A 2 17.34 1.63 0.44
CA SER A 2 18.53 1.02 -0.21
C SER A 2 19.52 2.05 -0.78
N LEU A 3 19.05 3.08 -1.50
CA LEU A 3 19.91 4.18 -1.94
C LEU A 3 20.69 4.83 -0.79
N TYR A 4 20.02 5.08 0.33
CA TYR A 4 20.65 5.65 1.51
C TYR A 4 21.73 4.74 2.10
N LEU A 5 21.45 3.43 2.22
CA LEU A 5 22.45 2.48 2.70
C LEU A 5 23.67 2.42 1.75
N THR A 6 23.42 2.50 0.44
CA THR A 6 24.50 2.57 -0.54
C THR A 6 25.34 3.85 -0.39
N GLU A 7 24.71 5.02 -0.17
CA GLU A 7 25.42 6.28 0.11
C GLU A 7 26.29 6.22 1.38
N GLN A 8 25.83 5.45 2.39
CA GLN A 8 26.58 5.24 3.63
C GLN A 8 27.65 4.15 3.50
N GLY A 9 27.84 3.55 2.32
CA GLY A 9 28.79 2.45 2.12
C GLY A 9 28.40 1.16 2.83
N ILE A 10 27.13 0.99 3.22
CA ILE A 10 26.64 -0.18 3.92
C ILE A 10 26.24 -1.24 2.86
N GLU A 11 26.96 -2.35 2.87
CA GLU A 11 26.61 -3.51 2.06
C GLU A 11 25.30 -4.13 2.60
N HIS A 12 24.37 -4.44 1.70
CA HIS A 12 23.06 -4.97 2.08
C HIS A 12 22.41 -5.78 0.96
N GLU A 13 21.68 -6.81 1.34
CA GLU A 13 20.77 -7.54 0.48
C GLU A 13 19.43 -6.80 0.35
N ARG A 14 18.84 -6.83 -0.83
CA ARG A 14 17.51 -6.24 -1.11
C ARG A 14 16.50 -7.35 -1.26
N VAL A 15 15.57 -7.41 -0.32
CA VAL A 15 14.56 -8.47 -0.26
C VAL A 15 13.19 -7.93 -0.60
N PHE A 16 12.52 -8.54 -1.57
CA PHE A 16 11.12 -8.30 -1.89
C PHE A 16 10.26 -9.48 -1.44
N LEU A 17 9.25 -9.20 -0.63
CA LEU A 17 8.28 -10.19 -0.14
C LEU A 17 7.10 -10.27 -1.11
N ASP A 18 7.17 -11.23 -2.04
CA ASP A 18 6.16 -11.39 -3.09
C ASP A 18 4.88 -12.00 -2.50
N THR A 19 3.81 -11.25 -2.60
CA THR A 19 2.48 -11.70 -2.15
C THR A 19 1.63 -12.27 -3.30
N GLY A 20 2.08 -12.12 -4.57
CA GLY A 20 1.30 -12.44 -5.75
C GLY A 20 0.10 -11.53 -5.95
N TRP A 21 0.09 -10.38 -5.27
CA TRP A 21 -1.08 -9.47 -5.25
C TRP A 21 -0.70 -8.00 -5.48
N GLU A 22 0.47 -7.73 -6.01
CA GLU A 22 0.90 -6.42 -6.45
C GLU A 22 0.34 -6.12 -7.86
N HIS A 23 0.42 -4.86 -8.29
CA HIS A 23 0.09 -4.45 -9.65
C HIS A 23 1.21 -4.83 -10.62
N ASP A 24 0.88 -5.14 -11.88
CA ASP A 24 1.85 -5.55 -12.90
C ASP A 24 2.96 -4.51 -13.13
N LEU A 25 2.63 -3.22 -13.12
CA LEU A 25 3.62 -2.14 -13.17
C LEU A 25 4.59 -2.16 -11.98
N THR A 26 4.14 -2.60 -10.80
CA THR A 26 5.02 -2.78 -9.65
C THR A 26 5.96 -3.96 -9.87
N TYR A 27 5.47 -5.06 -10.41
CA TYR A 27 6.32 -6.20 -10.77
C TYR A 27 7.33 -5.84 -11.84
N GLN A 28 6.93 -5.09 -12.87
CA GLN A 28 7.85 -4.59 -13.89
C GLN A 28 8.92 -3.69 -13.27
N TYR A 29 8.54 -2.72 -12.46
CA TYR A 29 9.46 -1.83 -11.77
C TYR A 29 10.48 -2.59 -10.89
N LEU A 30 10.04 -3.64 -10.19
CA LEU A 30 10.89 -4.50 -9.36
C LEU A 30 11.84 -5.39 -10.17
N ARG A 31 11.46 -5.78 -11.39
CA ARG A 31 12.28 -6.65 -12.25
C ARG A 31 13.24 -5.89 -13.16
N GLU A 32 12.90 -4.67 -13.52
CA GLU A 32 13.62 -3.90 -14.52
C GLU A 32 14.30 -2.66 -13.95
N ASP A 33 13.53 -1.72 -13.40
CA ASP A 33 14.04 -0.40 -13.04
C ASP A 33 14.88 -0.44 -11.75
N LEU A 34 14.39 -1.09 -10.72
CA LEU A 34 15.10 -1.18 -9.44
C LEU A 34 16.41 -1.95 -9.55
N PRO A 35 16.51 -3.13 -10.21
CA PRO A 35 17.78 -3.82 -10.34
C PRO A 35 18.82 -3.06 -11.14
N ARG A 36 18.43 -2.25 -12.13
CA ARG A 36 19.36 -1.38 -12.88
C ARG A 36 19.97 -0.29 -11.97
N ALA A 37 19.17 0.24 -11.04
CA ALA A 37 19.60 1.32 -10.16
C ALA A 37 20.28 0.84 -8.87
N LEU A 38 19.87 -0.30 -8.35
CA LEU A 38 20.23 -0.76 -7.01
C LEU A 38 20.99 -2.08 -6.98
N GLY A 39 21.04 -2.81 -8.10
CA GLY A 39 21.52 -4.19 -8.15
C GLY A 39 20.42 -5.23 -7.85
N PRO A 40 20.78 -6.50 -7.73
CA PRO A 40 19.81 -7.60 -7.65
C PRO A 40 18.88 -7.50 -6.45
N ILE A 41 17.68 -8.05 -6.62
CA ILE A 41 16.63 -8.15 -5.57
C ILE A 41 16.33 -9.62 -5.34
N THR A 42 16.44 -10.06 -4.11
CA THR A 42 16.06 -11.42 -3.69
C THR A 42 14.54 -11.48 -3.53
N TRP A 43 13.90 -12.40 -4.25
CA TRP A 43 12.46 -12.62 -4.18
C TRP A 43 12.15 -13.72 -3.18
N VAL A 44 11.37 -13.37 -2.17
CA VAL A 44 10.96 -14.30 -1.10
C VAL A 44 9.45 -14.36 -1.05
N SER A 45 8.90 -15.57 -1.08
CA SER A 45 7.45 -15.80 -1.03
C SER A 45 7.07 -16.86 -0.02
N GLY A 46 5.79 -16.89 0.34
CA GLY A 46 5.19 -17.99 1.09
C GLY A 46 4.90 -19.21 0.19
N PRO A 47 4.49 -20.33 0.79
CA PRO A 47 4.08 -21.54 0.04
C PRO A 47 2.80 -21.33 -0.76
N ARG A 48 2.03 -20.27 -0.46
CA ARG A 48 0.85 -19.82 -1.17
C ARG A 48 0.93 -18.32 -1.37
N LEU A 49 0.47 -17.85 -2.50
CA LEU A 49 0.25 -16.43 -2.78
C LEU A 49 -1.15 -16.00 -2.33
N MET A 50 -1.48 -14.73 -2.43
CA MET A 50 -2.71 -14.14 -1.84
C MET A 50 -3.98 -14.88 -2.23
N GLU A 51 -4.20 -15.15 -3.52
CA GLU A 51 -5.44 -15.79 -3.97
C GLU A 51 -5.59 -17.20 -3.47
N ASP A 52 -4.52 -18.00 -3.59
CA ASP A 52 -4.53 -19.39 -3.09
C ASP A 52 -4.71 -19.42 -1.58
N LEU A 53 -4.12 -18.46 -0.88
CA LEU A 53 -4.25 -18.35 0.57
C LEU A 53 -5.70 -18.07 1.00
N VAL A 54 -6.38 -17.12 0.33
CA VAL A 54 -7.77 -16.78 0.69
C VAL A 54 -8.76 -17.89 0.28
N ARG A 55 -8.56 -18.53 -0.87
CA ARG A 55 -9.33 -19.72 -1.28
C ARG A 55 -9.14 -20.86 -0.27
N HIS A 56 -7.90 -21.20 0.08
CA HIS A 56 -7.59 -22.24 1.05
C HIS A 56 -8.21 -21.97 2.42
N ARG A 57 -8.22 -20.71 2.87
CA ARG A 57 -8.82 -20.32 4.14
C ARG A 57 -10.34 -20.17 4.08
N GLY A 58 -10.94 -20.03 2.89
CA GLY A 58 -12.37 -19.73 2.71
C GLY A 58 -12.78 -18.44 3.42
N MET A 59 -11.86 -17.46 3.51
CA MET A 59 -12.10 -16.14 4.10
C MET A 59 -11.07 -15.13 3.63
N PHE A 60 -11.47 -13.85 3.64
CA PHE A 60 -10.56 -12.75 3.39
C PHE A 60 -9.88 -12.27 4.69
N PRO A 61 -8.66 -11.71 4.58
CA PRO A 61 -8.03 -11.07 5.72
C PRO A 61 -8.82 -9.83 6.16
N SER A 62 -8.71 -9.49 7.44
CA SER A 62 -9.41 -8.34 8.02
C SER A 62 -8.46 -7.55 8.92
N ARG A 63 -8.96 -6.40 9.42
CA ARG A 63 -8.23 -5.60 10.40
C ARG A 63 -7.86 -6.39 11.66
N LEU A 64 -8.75 -7.29 12.08
CA LEU A 64 -8.57 -8.13 13.28
C LEU A 64 -7.81 -9.44 12.98
N ARG A 65 -7.87 -9.92 11.75
CA ARG A 65 -7.26 -11.19 11.32
C ARG A 65 -6.36 -10.95 10.12
N ARG A 66 -5.19 -10.40 10.37
CA ARG A 66 -4.19 -10.03 9.36
C ARG A 66 -3.31 -11.22 8.95
N PHE A 67 -3.93 -12.36 8.66
CA PHE A 67 -3.17 -13.54 8.26
C PHE A 67 -2.38 -13.33 6.95
N CYS A 68 -2.81 -12.42 6.08
CA CYS A 68 -2.03 -12.04 4.90
C CYS A 68 -0.66 -11.48 5.28
N THR A 69 -0.54 -10.68 6.34
CA THR A 69 0.75 -10.19 6.82
C THR A 69 1.61 -11.33 7.37
N GLN A 70 1.01 -12.21 8.16
CA GLN A 70 1.75 -13.33 8.77
C GLN A 70 2.22 -14.35 7.74
N GLU A 71 1.32 -14.79 6.84
CA GLU A 71 1.62 -15.87 5.90
C GLU A 71 2.45 -15.42 4.69
N LEU A 72 2.22 -14.19 4.21
CA LEU A 72 2.84 -13.73 2.98
C LEU A 72 4.09 -12.86 3.21
N LYS A 73 4.29 -12.35 4.44
CA LYS A 73 5.40 -11.44 4.72
C LYS A 73 6.24 -11.90 5.91
N VAL A 74 5.66 -12.01 7.10
CA VAL A 74 6.42 -12.28 8.33
C VAL A 74 7.06 -13.67 8.30
N ARG A 75 6.27 -14.71 8.07
CA ARG A 75 6.80 -16.10 8.03
C ARG A 75 7.81 -16.34 6.91
N PRO A 76 7.60 -15.87 5.66
CA PRO A 76 8.62 -15.95 4.63
C PRO A 76 9.92 -15.24 5.02
N MET A 77 9.82 -14.03 5.58
CA MET A 77 10.99 -13.28 6.04
C MET A 77 11.74 -14.00 7.15
N ILE A 78 11.03 -14.53 8.16
CA ILE A 78 11.65 -15.33 9.23
C ILE A 78 12.43 -16.53 8.64
N ARG A 79 11.85 -17.26 7.67
CA ARG A 79 12.55 -18.39 7.04
C ARG A 79 13.80 -17.93 6.29
N HIS A 80 13.73 -16.81 5.58
CA HIS A 80 14.86 -16.24 4.87
C HIS A 80 15.98 -15.84 5.83
N LEU A 81 15.66 -15.05 6.87
CA LEU A 81 16.63 -14.64 7.88
C LEU A 81 17.29 -15.85 8.58
N ARG A 82 16.50 -16.84 8.98
CA ARG A 82 17.03 -18.07 9.59
C ARG A 82 17.96 -18.85 8.66
N SER A 83 17.69 -18.87 7.35
CA SER A 83 18.58 -19.54 6.40
C SER A 83 19.96 -18.85 6.32
N LEU A 84 19.98 -17.52 6.41
CA LEU A 84 21.21 -16.74 6.44
C LEU A 84 21.98 -16.93 7.77
N MET A 85 21.28 -16.90 8.91
CA MET A 85 21.87 -17.15 10.23
C MET A 85 22.46 -18.56 10.32
N ASN A 86 21.75 -19.56 9.80
CA ASN A 86 22.26 -20.95 9.73
C ASN A 86 23.51 -21.09 8.82
N ALA A 87 23.69 -20.18 7.88
CA ALA A 87 24.92 -20.07 7.09
C ALA A 87 26.04 -19.30 7.81
N GLY A 88 25.85 -18.93 9.09
CA GLY A 88 26.86 -18.25 9.91
C GLY A 88 26.90 -16.73 9.72
N GLN A 89 25.87 -16.12 9.12
CA GLN A 89 25.84 -14.68 8.94
C GLN A 89 25.24 -13.97 10.15
N GLU A 90 25.87 -12.88 10.58
CA GLU A 90 25.25 -11.91 11.49
C GLU A 90 24.31 -10.99 10.71
N ILE A 91 23.09 -10.82 11.21
CA ILE A 91 22.01 -10.17 10.46
C ILE A 91 21.41 -9.00 11.19
N ILE A 92 21.26 -7.89 10.48
CA ILE A 92 20.43 -6.76 10.85
C ILE A 92 19.29 -6.65 9.83
N ASN A 93 18.04 -6.71 10.29
CA ASN A 93 16.88 -6.57 9.43
C ASN A 93 16.53 -5.08 9.23
N ALA A 94 17.03 -4.48 8.16
CA ALA A 94 16.72 -3.09 7.81
C ALA A 94 15.33 -2.95 7.19
N VAL A 95 14.47 -2.09 7.75
CA VAL A 95 13.09 -1.88 7.26
C VAL A 95 12.80 -0.41 6.96
N GLY A 96 12.24 -0.15 5.77
CA GLY A 96 11.95 1.20 5.28
C GLY A 96 10.67 1.82 5.85
N ILE A 97 10.50 1.79 7.17
CA ILE A 97 9.36 2.39 7.88
C ILE A 97 9.65 3.86 8.17
N ARG A 98 8.64 4.73 8.00
CA ARG A 98 8.73 6.15 8.36
C ARG A 98 7.68 6.52 9.41
N ALA A 99 8.07 7.36 10.37
CA ALA A 99 7.20 7.86 11.45
C ALA A 99 5.97 8.60 10.92
N ALA A 100 6.13 9.35 9.81
CA ALA A 100 5.06 10.11 9.18
C ALA A 100 3.91 9.26 8.58
N GLU A 101 4.07 7.93 8.49
CA GLU A 101 3.07 7.07 7.85
C GLU A 101 1.92 6.67 8.77
N SER A 102 2.12 6.70 10.09
CA SER A 102 1.03 6.48 11.07
C SER A 102 1.47 6.81 12.51
N PRO A 103 0.51 7.11 13.44
CA PRO A 103 0.83 7.33 14.84
C PRO A 103 1.59 6.17 15.51
N SER A 104 1.24 4.93 15.17
CA SER A 104 1.93 3.75 15.71
C SER A 104 3.38 3.64 15.21
N ARG A 105 3.65 4.06 13.97
CA ARG A 105 5.02 4.09 13.43
C ARG A 105 5.85 5.23 14.02
N ALA A 106 5.22 6.33 14.38
CA ALA A 106 5.88 7.46 15.03
C ALA A 106 6.44 7.11 16.42
N GLN A 107 5.90 6.08 17.07
CA GLN A 107 6.32 5.59 18.38
C GLN A 107 7.38 4.48 18.30
N MET A 108 7.75 4.03 17.11
CA MET A 108 8.76 2.99 16.95
C MET A 108 10.16 3.56 17.25
N SER A 109 11.01 2.72 17.84
CA SER A 109 12.44 2.99 17.97
C SER A 109 13.15 2.81 16.64
N GLU A 110 14.25 3.53 16.43
CA GLU A 110 15.09 3.33 15.26
C GLU A 110 15.74 1.95 15.27
N TRP A 111 16.17 1.51 16.43
CA TRP A 111 16.75 0.20 16.69
C TRP A 111 15.93 -0.55 17.74
N GLU A 112 15.69 -1.83 17.53
CA GLU A 112 15.09 -2.71 18.52
C GLU A 112 15.44 -4.18 18.25
N TRP A 113 15.60 -4.97 19.29
CA TRP A 113 15.65 -6.42 19.18
C TRP A 113 14.25 -6.96 18.92
N GLN A 114 14.11 -7.83 17.93
CA GLN A 114 12.83 -8.46 17.59
C GLN A 114 12.92 -9.97 17.79
N GLU A 115 12.38 -10.46 18.91
CA GLU A 115 12.36 -11.90 19.23
C GLU A 115 11.78 -12.77 18.09
N GLY A 116 10.72 -12.28 17.40
CA GLY A 116 10.09 -12.99 16.31
C GLY A 116 11.00 -13.23 15.10
N PHE A 117 11.97 -12.35 14.88
CA PHE A 117 12.97 -12.46 13.81
C PHE A 117 14.30 -13.02 14.32
N ASP A 118 14.52 -13.02 15.62
CA ASP A 118 15.78 -13.39 16.28
C ASP A 118 16.97 -12.56 15.82
N CYS A 119 16.75 -11.27 15.57
CA CYS A 119 17.77 -10.30 15.17
C CYS A 119 17.35 -8.86 15.49
N GLU A 120 18.32 -7.95 15.39
CA GLU A 120 18.05 -6.53 15.44
C GLU A 120 17.27 -6.06 14.22
N VAL A 121 16.31 -5.16 14.44
CA VAL A 121 15.59 -4.44 13.41
C VAL A 121 16.04 -2.99 13.43
N TRP A 122 16.53 -2.52 12.30
CA TRP A 122 16.93 -1.14 12.08
C TRP A 122 16.00 -0.42 11.13
N ARG A 123 15.63 0.82 11.47
CA ARG A 123 14.74 1.70 10.67
C ARG A 123 15.49 2.97 10.27
N PRO A 124 16.44 2.87 9.33
CA PRO A 124 17.36 3.96 9.00
C PRO A 124 16.67 5.22 8.44
N VAL A 125 15.46 5.08 7.93
CA VAL A 125 14.68 6.18 7.35
C VAL A 125 13.48 6.57 8.21
N LEU A 126 13.45 6.17 9.50
CA LEU A 126 12.30 6.39 10.40
C LEU A 126 11.91 7.87 10.49
N ARG A 127 12.87 8.76 10.53
CA ARG A 127 12.68 10.21 10.67
C ARG A 127 12.49 10.95 9.35
N TRP A 128 12.58 10.26 8.21
CA TRP A 128 12.49 10.86 6.90
C TRP A 128 11.10 11.40 6.58
N THR A 129 11.10 12.60 6.01
CA THR A 129 9.92 13.22 5.39
C THR A 129 9.69 12.66 3.99
N MET A 130 8.59 13.07 3.34
CA MET A 130 8.37 12.75 1.93
C MET A 130 9.40 13.49 1.04
N GLN A 131 9.79 14.70 1.40
CA GLN A 131 10.80 15.47 0.69
C GLN A 131 12.15 14.76 0.67
N ASP A 132 12.57 14.15 1.79
CA ASP A 132 13.81 13.38 1.84
C ASP A 132 13.76 12.17 0.89
N VAL A 133 12.60 11.49 0.80
CA VAL A 133 12.40 10.39 -0.14
C VAL A 133 12.48 10.86 -1.59
N VAL A 134 11.83 11.99 -1.92
CA VAL A 134 11.89 12.57 -3.28
C VAL A 134 13.33 13.00 -3.61
N ALA A 135 13.99 13.68 -2.68
CA ALA A 135 15.35 14.20 -2.87
C ALA A 135 16.36 13.08 -3.15
N ILE A 136 16.30 11.94 -2.44
CA ILE A 136 17.22 10.84 -2.71
C ILE A 136 16.92 10.16 -4.05
N HIS A 137 15.66 10.03 -4.44
CA HIS A 137 15.29 9.53 -5.77
C HIS A 137 15.82 10.43 -6.87
N ALA A 138 15.63 11.75 -6.75
CA ALA A 138 16.12 12.75 -7.71
C ALA A 138 17.66 12.71 -7.82
N ARG A 139 18.37 12.66 -6.68
CA ARG A 139 19.84 12.63 -6.62
C ARG A 139 20.44 11.43 -7.32
N HIS A 140 19.72 10.29 -7.30
CA HIS A 140 20.15 9.05 -7.97
C HIS A 140 19.48 8.83 -9.33
N GLY A 141 18.68 9.77 -9.84
CA GLY A 141 17.97 9.61 -11.10
C GLY A 141 16.98 8.44 -11.12
N LEU A 142 16.60 7.92 -9.95
CA LEU A 142 15.67 6.80 -9.85
C LEU A 142 14.22 7.30 -9.90
N LYS A 143 13.52 6.96 -10.97
CA LYS A 143 12.08 7.25 -11.08
C LYS A 143 11.29 6.52 -10.00
N PRO A 144 10.21 7.11 -9.47
CA PRO A 144 9.33 6.41 -8.55
C PRO A 144 8.55 5.29 -9.26
N ASN A 145 7.97 4.40 -8.46
CA ASN A 145 7.05 3.41 -9.01
C ASN A 145 5.93 4.10 -9.82
N PRO A 146 5.62 3.65 -11.06
CA PRO A 146 4.64 4.30 -11.94
C PRO A 146 3.26 4.53 -11.32
N LEU A 147 2.84 3.68 -10.39
CA LEU A 147 1.56 3.85 -9.71
C LEU A 147 1.45 5.16 -8.93
N TYR A 148 2.56 5.69 -8.40
CA TYR A 148 2.55 7.01 -7.76
C TYR A 148 2.23 8.13 -8.76
N LEU A 149 2.72 8.01 -9.99
CA LEU A 149 2.44 8.97 -11.07
C LEU A 149 0.98 8.88 -11.55
N MET A 150 0.34 7.73 -11.37
CA MET A 150 -1.08 7.50 -11.65
C MET A 150 -2.01 7.98 -10.50
N GLY A 151 -1.47 8.51 -9.41
CA GLY A 151 -2.25 9.01 -8.27
C GLY A 151 -2.38 8.05 -7.09
N ALA A 152 -1.67 6.92 -7.09
CA ALA A 152 -1.65 6.04 -5.92
C ALA A 152 -0.95 6.74 -4.74
N THR A 153 -1.60 6.74 -3.58
CA THR A 153 -1.02 7.34 -2.36
C THR A 153 0.01 6.42 -1.70
N ARG A 154 -0.03 5.14 -2.02
CA ARG A 154 0.92 4.12 -1.58
C ARG A 154 0.99 3.00 -2.61
N VAL A 155 2.10 2.29 -2.63
CA VAL A 155 2.32 1.10 -3.45
C VAL A 155 2.49 -0.13 -2.54
N GLY A 156 1.94 -1.25 -2.94
CA GLY A 156 1.94 -2.53 -2.24
C GLY A 156 0.85 -3.42 -2.81
N CYS A 157 0.22 -4.26 -1.98
CA CYS A 157 -0.91 -5.09 -2.40
C CYS A 157 -1.98 -4.27 -3.12
N TRP A 158 -2.47 -4.77 -4.26
CA TRP A 158 -3.38 -4.05 -5.16
C TRP A 158 -4.68 -4.79 -5.39
N PRO A 159 -5.77 -4.44 -4.66
CA PRO A 159 -5.83 -3.54 -3.50
C PRO A 159 -5.35 -4.17 -2.19
N CYS A 160 -4.92 -3.33 -1.28
CA CYS A 160 -4.77 -3.73 0.12
C CYS A 160 -6.14 -3.78 0.80
N ILE A 161 -6.33 -4.65 1.79
CA ILE A 161 -7.54 -4.65 2.65
C ILE A 161 -7.77 -3.34 3.41
N TYR A 162 -6.75 -2.49 3.48
CA TYR A 162 -6.80 -1.14 4.05
C TYR A 162 -6.89 -0.05 2.97
N ALA A 163 -7.20 -0.41 1.72
CA ALA A 163 -7.32 0.57 0.66
C ALA A 163 -8.34 1.66 1.03
N ARG A 164 -7.98 2.90 0.76
CA ARG A 164 -8.83 4.06 0.97
C ARG A 164 -9.84 4.18 -0.17
N LYS A 165 -10.87 4.98 0.05
CA LYS A 165 -11.90 5.25 -0.94
C LYS A 165 -11.33 5.74 -2.29
N SER A 166 -10.33 6.64 -2.23
CA SER A 166 -9.61 7.14 -3.40
C SER A 166 -8.82 6.06 -4.13
N GLU A 167 -8.15 5.17 -3.40
CA GLU A 167 -7.41 4.05 -3.98
C GLU A 167 -8.34 3.04 -4.66
N ILE A 168 -9.50 2.73 -4.06
CA ILE A 168 -10.51 1.84 -4.67
C ILE A 168 -11.05 2.47 -5.96
N ARG A 169 -11.29 3.78 -5.97
CA ARG A 169 -11.72 4.51 -7.17
C ARG A 169 -10.65 4.44 -8.25
N LEU A 170 -9.39 4.74 -7.90
CA LEU A 170 -8.26 4.66 -8.83
C LEU A 170 -8.18 3.26 -9.48
N ILE A 171 -8.24 2.20 -8.68
CA ILE A 171 -8.22 0.82 -9.19
C ILE A 171 -9.37 0.56 -10.16
N ALA A 172 -10.59 0.98 -9.81
CA ALA A 172 -11.76 0.79 -10.65
C ALA A 172 -11.69 1.56 -11.99
N GLU A 173 -10.96 2.67 -12.02
CA GLU A 173 -10.78 3.52 -13.20
C GLU A 173 -9.59 3.07 -14.06
N THR A 174 -8.48 2.65 -13.44
CA THR A 174 -7.22 2.35 -14.16
C THR A 174 -6.96 0.87 -14.36
N ASP A 175 -7.55 -0.01 -13.53
CA ASP A 175 -7.38 -1.47 -13.58
C ASP A 175 -8.73 -2.20 -13.39
N PRO A 176 -9.69 -2.06 -14.33
CA PRO A 176 -11.00 -2.72 -14.22
C PRO A 176 -10.89 -4.25 -14.22
N GLN A 177 -9.81 -4.81 -14.77
CA GLN A 177 -9.56 -6.25 -14.74
C GLN A 177 -9.31 -6.74 -13.32
N ARG A 178 -8.68 -5.94 -12.48
CA ARG A 178 -8.49 -6.24 -11.04
C ARG A 178 -9.82 -6.31 -10.30
N ILE A 179 -10.77 -5.45 -10.63
CA ILE A 179 -12.12 -5.53 -10.06
C ILE A 179 -12.82 -6.81 -10.49
N THR A 180 -12.70 -7.21 -11.76
CA THR A 180 -13.23 -8.49 -12.25
C THR A 180 -12.58 -9.68 -11.53
N ARG A 181 -11.27 -9.66 -11.35
CA ARG A 181 -10.52 -10.68 -10.61
C ARG A 181 -10.98 -10.78 -9.14
N LEU A 182 -11.24 -9.65 -8.50
CA LEU A 182 -11.79 -9.61 -7.14
C LEU A 182 -13.20 -10.20 -7.08
N ARG A 183 -14.05 -9.93 -8.05
CA ARG A 183 -15.41 -10.48 -8.13
C ARG A 183 -15.40 -12.02 -8.22
N VAL A 184 -14.53 -12.55 -9.06
CA VAL A 184 -14.33 -14.01 -9.17
C VAL A 184 -13.82 -14.57 -7.83
N LEU A 185 -12.83 -13.92 -7.23
CA LEU A 185 -12.26 -14.34 -5.96
C LEU A 185 -13.28 -14.32 -4.81
N GLU A 186 -14.16 -13.30 -4.76
CA GLU A 186 -15.27 -13.25 -3.79
C GLU A 186 -16.24 -14.41 -3.98
N SER A 187 -16.55 -14.77 -5.22
CA SER A 187 -17.38 -15.93 -5.54
C SER A 187 -16.74 -17.24 -5.06
N ASP A 188 -15.46 -17.46 -5.40
CA ASP A 188 -14.72 -18.69 -5.03
C ASP A 188 -14.62 -18.85 -3.52
N VAL A 189 -14.26 -17.77 -2.82
CA VAL A 189 -14.12 -17.77 -1.35
C VAL A 189 -15.48 -17.96 -0.68
N SER A 190 -16.57 -17.40 -1.24
CA SER A 190 -17.93 -17.61 -0.73
C SER A 190 -18.38 -19.06 -0.89
N ALA A 191 -18.10 -19.69 -2.04
CA ALA A 191 -18.39 -21.10 -2.25
C ALA A 191 -17.63 -22.00 -1.26
N ALA A 192 -16.34 -21.75 -1.06
CA ALA A 192 -15.52 -22.48 -0.09
C ALA A 192 -16.00 -22.27 1.35
N ALA A 193 -16.45 -21.08 1.70
CA ALA A 193 -17.00 -20.78 3.02
C ALA A 193 -18.35 -21.50 3.24
N GLN A 194 -19.19 -21.54 2.22
CA GLN A 194 -20.48 -22.24 2.25
C GLN A 194 -20.29 -23.74 2.46
N GLN A 195 -19.43 -24.37 1.65
CA GLN A 195 -19.10 -25.81 1.80
C GLN A 195 -18.57 -26.16 3.18
N ARG A 196 -17.74 -25.28 3.76
CA ARG A 196 -17.25 -25.47 5.12
C ARG A 196 -18.38 -25.36 6.16
N ALA A 197 -19.25 -24.36 6.01
CA ALA A 197 -20.39 -24.19 6.91
C ALA A 197 -21.32 -25.41 6.89
N GLU A 198 -21.63 -25.92 5.69
CA GLU A 198 -22.45 -27.14 5.50
C GLU A 198 -21.81 -28.36 6.15
N ARG A 199 -20.50 -28.60 5.91
CA ARG A 199 -19.76 -29.70 6.54
C ARG A 199 -19.79 -29.61 8.08
N ASP A 200 -19.70 -28.39 8.62
CA ASP A 200 -19.70 -28.13 10.06
C ASP A 200 -21.13 -28.03 10.65
N GLY A 201 -22.19 -28.31 9.86
CA GLY A 201 -23.58 -28.21 10.27
C GLY A 201 -24.01 -26.77 10.65
N LYS A 202 -23.38 -25.77 10.07
CA LYS A 202 -23.62 -24.35 10.36
C LYS A 202 -24.22 -23.64 9.15
N LEU A 203 -24.94 -22.56 9.42
CA LEU A 203 -25.41 -21.66 8.36
C LEU A 203 -24.37 -20.57 8.11
N LEU A 204 -23.99 -20.33 6.86
CA LEU A 204 -23.19 -19.17 6.47
C LEU A 204 -24.09 -17.92 6.52
N LYS A 205 -23.99 -17.15 7.60
CA LYS A 205 -24.83 -15.95 7.81
C LYS A 205 -24.53 -14.82 6.83
N THR A 206 -23.28 -14.72 6.36
CA THR A 206 -22.84 -13.62 5.48
C THR A 206 -21.73 -14.11 4.57
N PRO A 207 -21.87 -13.95 3.24
CA PRO A 207 -20.78 -14.25 2.31
C PRO A 207 -19.56 -13.38 2.63
N PRO A 208 -18.35 -13.95 2.59
CA PRO A 208 -17.13 -13.19 2.77
C PRO A 208 -16.90 -12.25 1.57
N ALA A 209 -16.40 -11.06 1.82
CA ALA A 209 -16.03 -10.08 0.81
C ALA A 209 -14.64 -9.52 1.09
N TRP A 210 -13.96 -9.03 0.05
CA TRP A 210 -12.60 -8.51 0.17
C TRP A 210 -12.51 -7.36 1.17
N PHE A 211 -13.41 -6.38 1.03
CA PHE A 211 -13.54 -5.28 1.97
C PHE A 211 -14.64 -5.60 2.98
N GLN A 212 -14.28 -5.71 4.25
CA GLN A 212 -15.25 -5.95 5.31
C GLN A 212 -16.00 -4.67 5.71
N CYS A 213 -16.59 -4.02 4.72
CA CYS A 213 -17.50 -2.91 4.94
C CYS A 213 -18.81 -3.45 5.51
N ARG A 214 -19.12 -3.12 6.76
CA ARG A 214 -20.36 -3.54 7.39
C ARG A 214 -21.45 -2.51 7.13
N THR A 215 -22.61 -2.95 6.64
CA THR A 215 -23.82 -2.13 6.71
C THR A 215 -24.18 -1.91 8.18
N ARG A 216 -24.48 -0.66 8.55
CA ARG A 216 -25.05 -0.33 9.86
C ARG A 216 -26.58 -0.49 9.87
N GLU A 217 -27.11 -1.36 9.02
CA GLU A 217 -28.55 -1.66 9.03
C GLU A 217 -28.88 -2.43 10.30
N ARG A 218 -29.77 -1.87 11.09
CA ARG A 218 -30.37 -2.59 12.22
C ARG A 218 -31.44 -3.51 11.64
N SER A 219 -31.34 -4.79 11.93
CA SER A 219 -32.44 -5.73 11.71
C SER A 219 -33.65 -5.32 12.57
N ALA A 220 -34.85 -5.74 12.20
CA ALA A 220 -36.08 -5.43 12.95
C ALA A 220 -36.00 -5.88 14.42
N ASP A 221 -35.14 -6.85 14.75
CA ASP A 221 -34.86 -7.33 16.11
C ASP A 221 -33.80 -6.51 16.87
N GLY A 222 -33.36 -5.38 16.30
CA GLY A 222 -32.32 -4.53 16.90
C GLY A 222 -30.88 -5.06 16.76
N SER A 223 -30.67 -6.26 16.21
CA SER A 223 -29.36 -6.81 15.95
C SER A 223 -28.69 -6.08 14.79
N ARG A 224 -27.37 -5.94 14.84
CA ARG A 224 -26.58 -5.38 13.73
C ARG A 224 -26.19 -6.52 12.78
N SER A 225 -26.88 -6.67 11.67
CA SER A 225 -26.44 -7.58 10.62
C SER A 225 -25.21 -6.99 9.95
N GLY A 226 -24.09 -7.67 10.12
CA GLY A 226 -22.82 -7.25 9.52
C GLY A 226 -22.64 -7.78 8.11
N ALA A 227 -23.58 -7.55 7.18
CA ALA A 227 -23.43 -7.96 5.79
C ALA A 227 -22.21 -7.25 5.18
N CYS A 228 -21.22 -8.01 4.70
CA CYS A 228 -20.11 -7.46 3.92
C CYS A 228 -20.60 -7.01 2.56
N TRP A 229 -20.09 -5.87 2.09
CA TRP A 229 -20.41 -5.38 0.76
C TRP A 229 -19.58 -6.12 -0.28
N PRO A 230 -20.19 -6.67 -1.35
CA PRO A 230 -19.43 -7.19 -2.47
C PRO A 230 -18.65 -6.07 -3.16
N ILE A 231 -17.60 -6.44 -3.88
CA ILE A 231 -16.68 -5.47 -4.52
C ILE A 231 -17.42 -4.44 -5.38
N ASP A 232 -18.45 -4.81 -6.13
CA ASP A 232 -19.20 -3.88 -6.97
C ASP A 232 -19.88 -2.77 -6.15
N ARG A 233 -20.45 -3.08 -5.00
CA ARG A 233 -21.02 -2.10 -4.09
C ARG A 233 -19.94 -1.17 -3.50
N VAL A 234 -18.76 -1.72 -3.21
CA VAL A 234 -17.62 -0.94 -2.71
C VAL A 234 -17.09 0.01 -3.79
N VAL A 235 -17.02 -0.43 -5.04
CA VAL A 235 -16.66 0.41 -6.20
C VAL A 235 -17.69 1.52 -6.39
N GLN A 236 -18.98 1.21 -6.36
CA GLN A 236 -20.05 2.22 -6.45
C GLN A 236 -19.93 3.25 -5.31
N TRP A 237 -19.72 2.79 -4.07
CA TRP A 237 -19.50 3.67 -2.94
C TRP A 237 -18.24 4.53 -3.11
N SER A 238 -17.18 4.01 -3.71
CA SER A 238 -15.94 4.78 -3.93
C SER A 238 -16.14 6.00 -4.83
N ARG A 239 -17.13 5.96 -5.71
CA ARG A 239 -17.50 7.04 -6.65
C ARG A 239 -18.44 8.08 -6.02
N SER A 240 -19.08 7.78 -4.89
CA SER A 240 -19.99 8.73 -4.23
C SER A 240 -19.20 9.88 -3.60
N ALA A 241 -19.83 11.06 -3.54
CA ALA A 241 -19.26 12.21 -2.82
C ALA A 241 -19.05 11.89 -1.33
N PRO A 242 -18.06 12.50 -0.66
CA PRO A 242 -17.90 12.38 0.79
C PRO A 242 -19.16 12.90 1.49
N ARG A 243 -19.80 12.09 2.34
CA ARG A 243 -20.95 12.55 3.12
C ARG A 243 -20.48 13.47 4.24
N GLY A 244 -20.91 14.75 4.21
CA GLY A 244 -20.86 15.65 5.35
C GLY A 244 -19.48 16.15 5.78
N VAL A 245 -18.47 16.00 4.93
CA VAL A 245 -17.16 16.60 5.12
C VAL A 245 -16.99 17.65 4.04
N GLY A 246 -17.11 18.93 4.41
CA GLY A 246 -16.76 20.02 3.51
C GLY A 246 -15.30 19.87 3.04
N PRO A 247 -14.92 20.49 1.91
CA PRO A 247 -13.59 20.38 1.30
C PRO A 247 -12.44 20.64 2.29
N ALA A 248 -12.64 21.49 3.28
CA ALA A 248 -11.64 21.84 4.30
C ALA A 248 -11.21 20.70 5.23
N ARG A 249 -12.03 19.65 5.42
CA ARG A 249 -11.68 18.55 6.34
C ARG A 249 -10.89 17.43 5.66
N ASP A 250 -11.07 17.23 4.37
CA ASP A 250 -10.21 16.37 3.57
C ASP A 250 -8.81 16.98 3.43
N GLU A 251 -8.72 18.29 3.30
CA GLU A 251 -7.48 19.05 3.24
C GLU A 251 -6.70 19.03 4.56
N PHE A 252 -7.42 19.12 5.70
CA PHE A 252 -6.82 19.11 7.04
C PHE A 252 -6.37 17.70 7.49
N LEU A 253 -7.08 16.64 7.10
CA LEU A 253 -6.74 15.26 7.48
C LEU A 253 -5.68 14.62 6.58
N PHE A 254 -5.47 15.12 5.36
CA PHE A 254 -4.59 14.47 4.37
C PHE A 254 -3.53 15.39 3.78
N GLY A 255 -3.44 16.65 4.22
CA GLY A 255 -2.61 17.69 3.60
C GLY A 255 -3.15 18.06 2.22
N ALA A 256 -2.80 19.24 1.70
CA ALA A 256 -3.13 19.64 0.34
C ALA A 256 -2.80 18.50 -0.63
N ARG A 257 -3.74 18.16 -1.51
CA ARG A 257 -3.59 17.08 -2.49
C ARG A 257 -2.41 17.34 -3.41
N GLN A 258 -1.25 16.90 -3.00
CA GLN A 258 -0.14 16.66 -3.92
C GLN A 258 -0.28 15.22 -4.41
N ASP A 259 -1.20 15.00 -5.34
CA ASP A 259 -1.47 13.69 -5.91
C ASP A 259 -0.50 13.42 -7.07
N GLY A 260 0.00 12.20 -7.15
CA GLY A 260 0.72 11.71 -8.31
C GLY A 260 2.03 12.43 -8.63
N CYS A 261 2.17 12.95 -9.85
CA CYS A 261 3.38 13.58 -10.38
C CYS A 261 3.80 14.84 -9.59
N MET A 262 2.86 15.63 -9.05
CA MET A 262 3.16 16.81 -8.24
C MET A 262 3.94 16.48 -6.98
N ARG A 263 3.62 15.36 -6.31
CA ARG A 263 4.36 14.89 -5.13
C ARG A 263 5.83 14.57 -5.43
N TRP A 264 6.13 14.18 -6.66
CA TRP A 264 7.45 13.80 -7.11
C TRP A 264 8.17 14.91 -7.91
N GLY A 265 7.55 16.10 -8.05
CA GLY A 265 8.13 17.22 -8.79
C GLY A 265 8.29 16.93 -10.29
N MET A 266 7.46 16.04 -10.86
CA MET A 266 7.55 15.61 -12.25
C MET A 266 6.45 16.19 -13.14
N CYS A 267 5.58 17.04 -12.60
CA CYS A 267 4.64 17.83 -13.38
C CYS A 267 5.20 19.24 -13.49
N ASP A 268 5.36 19.73 -14.72
CA ASP A 268 5.45 21.15 -14.96
C ASP A 268 4.14 21.76 -14.49
N THR A 269 4.22 22.57 -13.44
CA THR A 269 3.05 23.27 -12.94
C THR A 269 2.74 24.38 -13.93
N ALA A 270 1.75 24.16 -14.77
CA ALA A 270 1.18 25.22 -15.64
C ALA A 270 0.65 26.43 -14.83
N ALA A 271 0.76 26.40 -13.50
CA ALA A 271 0.39 27.47 -12.60
C ALA A 271 1.52 28.49 -12.37
N GLU A 272 2.80 28.13 -12.56
CA GLU A 272 3.89 29.09 -12.40
C GLU A 272 4.05 30.03 -13.61
N SER A 273 3.62 29.59 -14.80
CA SER A 273 3.63 30.44 -16.00
C SER A 273 2.53 31.51 -16.02
N GLN A 274 1.51 31.44 -15.17
CA GLN A 274 0.48 32.47 -15.07
C GLN A 274 0.75 33.54 -14.00
N GLN A 275 1.62 33.26 -13.03
CA GLN A 275 2.00 34.25 -12.02
C GLN A 275 3.14 35.18 -12.45
N GLU A 276 3.95 34.82 -13.43
CA GLU A 276 4.99 35.70 -13.97
C GLU A 276 4.43 36.74 -14.95
N GLU A 277 3.22 36.58 -15.51
CA GLU A 277 2.57 37.58 -16.37
C GLU A 277 1.75 38.63 -15.60
N GLU A 278 1.38 38.41 -14.34
CA GLU A 278 0.63 39.40 -13.53
C GLU A 278 1.52 40.37 -12.71
N ASP A 279 2.80 40.09 -12.56
CA ASP A 279 3.72 40.95 -11.76
C ASP A 279 4.57 41.92 -12.57
N THR A 280 4.22 42.25 -13.82
CA THR A 280 4.84 43.34 -14.56
C THR A 280 4.14 44.66 -14.19
N PRO A 281 4.79 45.58 -13.46
CA PRO A 281 4.15 46.82 -13.10
C PRO A 281 3.92 47.69 -14.36
N ASN A 282 2.66 48.01 -14.58
CA ASN A 282 2.17 48.88 -15.62
C ASN A 282 2.85 50.28 -15.50
N ARG A 283 3.91 50.53 -16.28
CA ARG A 283 4.54 51.83 -16.41
C ARG A 283 3.62 52.73 -17.20
N ALA A 284 2.98 53.66 -16.51
CA ALA A 284 2.21 54.74 -17.10
C ALA A 284 3.11 55.60 -18.05
N PRO A 285 2.59 56.06 -19.20
CA PRO A 285 3.34 56.96 -20.07
C PRO A 285 3.38 58.35 -19.43
N THR A 286 4.59 58.87 -19.22
CA THR A 286 4.81 60.30 -18.92
C THR A 286 4.51 61.12 -20.15
N ALA A 287 3.57 62.06 -19.98
CA ALA A 287 3.32 63.14 -20.94
C ALA A 287 4.48 64.13 -20.93
N GLU A 288 5.00 64.48 -22.13
CA GLU A 288 5.41 65.79 -22.60
C GLU A 288 5.23 65.85 -24.11
#